data_35137c5f1ff8afe48ea0f612e58eda3f
#
_entry.id   35137c5f1ff8afe48ea0f612e58eda3f
#
_cell.length_a   1.000
_cell.length_b   1.000
_cell.length_c   1.000
_cell.angle_alpha   90.00
_cell.angle_beta   90.00
_cell.angle_gamma   90.00
#
_symmetry.space_group_name_H-M   'P 1'
#
loop_
_entity.id
_entity.type
_entity.pdbx_description
1 polymer ?
#
loop_
_entity_poly.entity_id
_entity_poly.type
_entity_poly.pdbx_seq_one_letter_code
_entity_poly.pdbx_strand_id
1 'polypeptide(L)'
;MEVRNEFRNELRKTKRYEELEFSDDFMFKRVMTDPEICKGVLERILGIEIARVEYPETEKQIENAYDVRGIRLDVYLKGDDTRYDIEMQTEPEKAIGKRARYYQSSVDLDTISRSQDFTQLRDVMVIFICTYDPFGKGRHRYTFREVCQEDRSVALDDGASKLILNTRGTMQDVPDGVLRFLKFVENMNTAEVREDALLARIRSRILKERVSREGRQEYIMMQMFYND
;
A
#
# COMPACT_ATOMS: atom_id res chain seq x y z
N MET A 1 -5.77 -9.16 33.20
CA MET A 1 -5.64 -7.73 33.61
C MET A 1 -4.57 -7.00 32.79
N GLU A 2 -3.49 -7.68 32.38
CA GLU A 2 -2.42 -7.11 31.52
C GLU A 2 -2.90 -6.76 30.11
N VAL A 3 -3.66 -7.61 29.43
CA VAL A 3 -4.17 -7.39 28.07
C VAL A 3 -5.06 -6.13 27.98
N ARG A 4 -5.83 -5.82 29.04
CA ARG A 4 -6.63 -4.58 29.11
C ARG A 4 -5.80 -3.30 29.28
N ASN A 5 -4.59 -3.42 29.84
CA ASN A 5 -3.70 -2.27 30.01
C ASN A 5 -2.88 -1.97 28.73
N GLU A 6 -2.52 -2.98 27.94
CA GLU A 6 -1.90 -2.78 26.63
C GLU A 6 -2.87 -2.10 25.66
N PHE A 7 -4.12 -2.57 25.58
CA PHE A 7 -5.17 -1.89 24.79
C PHE A 7 -5.43 -0.44 25.22
N ARG A 8 -5.43 -0.16 26.55
CA ARG A 8 -5.57 1.23 27.04
C ARG A 8 -4.38 2.13 26.72
N ASN A 9 -3.18 1.58 26.52
CA ASN A 9 -1.99 2.34 26.12
C ASN A 9 -1.95 2.60 24.62
N GLU A 10 -2.54 1.75 23.78
CA GLU A 10 -2.75 2.00 22.35
C GLU A 10 -3.80 3.10 22.12
N LEU A 11 -4.86 3.16 22.91
CA LEU A 11 -5.88 4.22 22.89
C LEU A 11 -5.31 5.63 23.17
N ARG A 12 -4.15 5.75 23.81
CA ARG A 12 -3.48 7.04 24.08
C ARG A 12 -2.65 7.57 22.88
N LYS A 13 -2.54 6.85 21.77
CA LYS A 13 -1.75 7.21 20.59
C LYS A 13 -2.58 7.55 19.35
N THR A 14 -3.90 7.60 19.42
CA THR A 14 -4.70 8.00 18.27
C THR A 14 -4.48 9.47 17.98
N LYS A 15 -3.87 9.76 16.82
CA LYS A 15 -3.70 11.13 16.32
C LYS A 15 -5.08 11.77 16.14
N ARG A 16 -5.15 13.09 16.34
CA ARG A 16 -6.35 13.84 15.95
C ARG A 16 -6.48 13.83 14.43
N TYR A 17 -7.70 13.87 13.94
CA TYR A 17 -7.97 13.86 12.49
C TYR A 17 -7.18 14.92 11.72
N GLU A 18 -7.06 16.11 12.29
CA GLU A 18 -6.34 17.24 11.70
C GLU A 18 -4.82 17.06 11.65
N GLU A 19 -4.30 16.09 12.38
CA GLU A 19 -2.87 15.79 12.46
C GLU A 19 -2.47 14.58 11.60
N LEU A 20 -3.44 13.90 10.97
CA LEU A 20 -3.17 12.73 10.15
C LEU A 20 -2.27 13.10 8.96
N GLU A 21 -1.25 12.30 8.72
CA GLU A 21 -0.28 12.43 7.65
C GLU A 21 -0.50 11.36 6.58
N PHE A 22 0.23 11.41 5.48
CA PHE A 22 0.09 10.44 4.40
C PHE A 22 0.35 9.00 4.84
N SER A 23 1.24 8.77 5.78
CA SER A 23 1.55 7.45 6.34
C SER A 23 0.50 6.89 7.30
N ASP A 24 -0.45 7.70 7.76
CA ASP A 24 -1.56 7.21 8.59
C ASP A 24 -2.59 6.49 7.71
N ASP A 25 -2.94 5.25 8.06
CA ASP A 25 -3.79 4.33 7.30
C ASP A 25 -5.06 5.00 6.74
N PHE A 26 -5.81 5.69 7.60
CA PHE A 26 -7.02 6.39 7.18
C PHE A 26 -6.75 7.46 6.13
N MET A 27 -5.73 8.30 6.34
CA MET A 27 -5.39 9.40 5.42
C MET A 27 -4.84 8.85 4.10
N PHE A 28 -4.01 7.80 4.14
CA PHE A 28 -3.49 7.13 2.96
C PHE A 28 -4.63 6.67 2.04
N LYS A 29 -5.60 5.94 2.58
CA LYS A 29 -6.76 5.46 1.83
C LYS A 29 -7.57 6.62 1.24
N ARG A 30 -7.87 7.64 2.04
CA ARG A 30 -8.61 8.84 1.59
C ARG A 30 -7.92 9.59 0.45
N VAL A 31 -6.60 9.71 0.50
CA VAL A 31 -5.82 10.40 -0.55
C VAL A 31 -5.73 9.55 -1.80
N MET A 32 -5.55 8.24 -1.65
CA MET A 32 -5.39 7.30 -2.76
C MET A 32 -6.70 6.99 -3.50
N THR A 33 -7.86 7.47 -3.03
CA THR A 33 -9.10 7.46 -3.82
C THR A 33 -9.06 8.38 -5.04
N ASP A 34 -8.16 9.38 -5.07
CA ASP A 34 -7.93 10.22 -6.25
C ASP A 34 -7.19 9.42 -7.33
N PRO A 35 -7.80 9.09 -8.50
CA PRO A 35 -7.19 8.24 -9.51
C PRO A 35 -5.87 8.79 -10.06
N GLU A 36 -5.77 10.11 -10.17
CA GLU A 36 -4.57 10.78 -10.69
C GLU A 36 -3.41 10.73 -9.68
N ILE A 37 -3.73 10.86 -8.39
CA ILE A 37 -2.73 10.66 -7.34
C ILE A 37 -2.28 9.20 -7.33
N CYS A 38 -3.23 8.28 -7.34
CA CYS A 38 -2.92 6.86 -7.30
C CYS A 38 -2.09 6.41 -8.50
N LYS A 39 -2.48 6.82 -9.72
CA LYS A 39 -1.71 6.61 -10.94
C LYS A 39 -0.30 7.20 -10.81
N GLY A 40 -0.19 8.46 -10.42
CA GLY A 40 1.10 9.14 -10.27
C GLY A 40 2.04 8.48 -9.25
N VAL A 41 1.49 7.95 -8.15
CA VAL A 41 2.25 7.19 -7.17
C VAL A 41 2.76 5.89 -7.77
N LEU A 42 1.89 5.12 -8.45
CA LEU A 42 2.29 3.87 -9.10
C LEU A 42 3.36 4.09 -10.17
N GLU A 43 3.15 5.05 -11.07
CA GLU A 43 4.14 5.39 -12.11
C GLU A 43 5.48 5.79 -11.50
N ARG A 44 5.45 6.57 -10.42
CA ARG A 44 6.65 7.00 -9.69
C ARG A 44 7.43 5.82 -9.12
N ILE A 45 6.75 4.91 -8.41
CA ILE A 45 7.42 3.79 -7.72
C ILE A 45 7.81 2.67 -8.68
N LEU A 46 7.09 2.48 -9.79
CA LEU A 46 7.37 1.43 -10.75
C LEU A 46 8.32 1.88 -11.87
N GLY A 47 8.38 3.17 -12.17
CA GLY A 47 9.16 3.72 -13.27
C GLY A 47 8.59 3.36 -14.64
N ILE A 48 7.28 3.13 -14.74
CA ILE A 48 6.55 2.80 -15.97
C ILE A 48 5.44 3.83 -16.18
N GLU A 49 4.99 3.97 -17.41
CA GLU A 49 3.77 4.71 -17.73
C GLU A 49 2.58 3.74 -17.67
N ILE A 50 1.51 4.15 -17.02
CA ILE A 50 0.27 3.37 -16.88
C ILE A 50 -0.79 4.04 -17.75
N ALA A 51 -1.22 3.37 -18.81
CA ALA A 51 -2.15 3.96 -19.77
C ALA A 51 -3.51 4.24 -19.13
N ARG A 52 -4.04 3.28 -18.36
CA ARG A 52 -5.35 3.38 -17.72
C ARG A 52 -5.31 2.81 -16.31
N VAL A 53 -5.93 3.52 -15.39
CA VAL A 53 -6.26 3.03 -14.05
C VAL A 53 -7.77 3.14 -13.89
N GLU A 54 -8.43 2.04 -13.59
CA GLU A 54 -9.81 2.09 -13.12
C GLU A 54 -9.83 2.74 -11.72
N TYR A 55 -10.97 3.25 -11.30
CA TYR A 55 -11.10 3.95 -10.01
C TYR A 55 -10.53 3.08 -8.88
N PRO A 56 -9.64 3.64 -8.05
CA PRO A 56 -9.08 2.91 -6.91
C PRO A 56 -10.21 2.51 -5.95
N GLU A 57 -10.24 1.24 -5.58
CA GLU A 57 -11.09 0.73 -4.53
C GLU A 57 -10.28 0.75 -3.23
N THR A 58 -10.67 1.57 -2.26
CA THR A 58 -10.06 1.56 -0.92
C THR A 58 -10.86 0.64 0.00
N GLU A 59 -10.17 -0.06 0.90
CA GLU A 59 -10.75 -1.03 1.81
C GLU A 59 -11.52 -2.16 1.11
N LYS A 60 -11.07 -2.56 -0.11
CA LYS A 60 -11.67 -3.68 -0.81
C LYS A 60 -11.61 -4.94 0.06
N GLN A 61 -12.78 -5.46 0.39
CA GLN A 61 -12.91 -6.73 1.11
C GLN A 61 -13.01 -7.87 0.11
N ILE A 62 -12.17 -8.88 0.31
CA ILE A 62 -12.25 -10.15 -0.43
C ILE A 62 -12.59 -11.22 0.61
N GLU A 63 -13.83 -11.68 0.55
CA GLU A 63 -14.30 -12.79 1.39
C GLU A 63 -13.91 -14.10 0.70
N ASN A 64 -12.94 -14.79 1.27
CA ASN A 64 -12.63 -16.16 0.90
C ASN A 64 -13.75 -17.08 1.44
N ALA A 65 -13.80 -18.37 1.06
CA ALA A 65 -14.84 -19.31 1.48
C ALA A 65 -15.10 -19.28 3.01
N TYR A 66 -16.30 -19.74 3.40
CA TYR A 66 -16.71 -19.86 4.79
C TYR A 66 -15.60 -20.54 5.63
N ASP A 67 -15.20 -20.00 6.76
CA ASP A 67 -14.09 -20.42 7.62
C ASP A 67 -12.66 -20.08 7.11
N VAL A 68 -12.49 -19.32 6.05
CA VAL A 68 -11.17 -18.85 5.61
C VAL A 68 -11.02 -17.36 5.93
N ARG A 69 -9.85 -16.97 6.41
CA ARG A 69 -9.54 -15.56 6.71
C ARG A 69 -9.71 -14.70 5.46
N GLY A 70 -10.71 -13.83 5.46
CA GLY A 70 -10.85 -12.77 4.46
C GLY A 70 -9.70 -11.75 4.56
N ILE A 71 -9.52 -10.96 3.52
CA ILE A 71 -8.58 -9.85 3.49
C ILE A 71 -9.31 -8.54 3.24
N ARG A 72 -8.68 -7.45 3.68
CA ARG A 72 -9.04 -6.09 3.32
C ARG A 72 -7.80 -5.43 2.77
N LEU A 73 -7.85 -5.05 1.50
CA LEU A 73 -6.79 -4.36 0.79
C LEU A 73 -6.91 -2.85 1.04
N ASP A 74 -5.78 -2.18 1.32
CA ASP A 74 -5.81 -0.75 1.57
C ASP A 74 -6.18 0.02 0.32
N VAL A 75 -5.50 -0.23 -0.79
CA VAL A 75 -5.80 0.38 -2.10
C VAL A 75 -5.64 -0.67 -3.20
N TYR A 76 -6.75 -1.04 -3.82
CA TYR A 76 -6.79 -1.99 -4.93
C TYR A 76 -7.07 -1.28 -6.25
N LEU A 77 -6.31 -1.59 -7.28
CA LEU A 77 -6.47 -1.01 -8.61
C LEU A 77 -6.41 -2.06 -9.70
N LYS A 78 -7.17 -1.77 -10.76
CA LYS A 78 -7.15 -2.52 -12.01
C LYS A 78 -6.43 -1.67 -13.07
N GLY A 79 -5.23 -2.05 -13.42
CA GLY A 79 -4.56 -1.61 -14.64
C GLY A 79 -5.01 -2.44 -15.84
N ASP A 80 -4.44 -2.20 -17.02
CA ASP A 80 -4.85 -2.89 -18.25
C ASP A 80 -4.71 -4.42 -18.12
N ASP A 81 -3.53 -4.90 -17.75
CA ASP A 81 -3.25 -6.35 -17.57
C ASP A 81 -2.82 -6.71 -16.15
N THR A 82 -2.57 -5.74 -15.29
CA THR A 82 -2.05 -5.94 -13.93
C THR A 82 -3.05 -5.49 -12.87
N ARG A 83 -3.13 -6.25 -11.80
CA ARG A 83 -3.82 -5.87 -10.55
C ARG A 83 -2.78 -5.39 -9.55
N TYR A 84 -3.05 -4.25 -8.95
CA TYR A 84 -2.16 -3.65 -7.95
C TYR A 84 -2.87 -3.62 -6.61
N ASP A 85 -2.16 -4.04 -5.59
CA ASP A 85 -2.54 -3.90 -4.20
C ASP A 85 -1.45 -3.07 -3.51
N ILE A 86 -1.82 -1.92 -2.94
CA ILE A 86 -0.86 -0.99 -2.30
C ILE A 86 -1.22 -0.84 -0.84
N GLU A 87 -0.31 -1.26 0.02
CA GLU A 87 -0.45 -1.32 1.47
C GLU A 87 0.51 -0.35 2.16
N MET A 88 -0.02 0.46 3.08
CA MET A 88 0.80 1.28 3.98
C MET A 88 1.10 0.48 5.25
N GLN A 89 2.38 0.29 5.56
CA GLN A 89 2.81 -0.53 6.69
C GLN A 89 3.73 0.28 7.62
N THR A 90 3.16 0.78 8.72
CA THR A 90 3.89 1.63 9.67
C THR A 90 4.46 0.86 10.86
N GLU A 91 3.89 -0.29 11.19
CA GLU A 91 4.35 -1.15 12.28
C GLU A 91 5.08 -2.39 11.74
N PRO A 92 6.15 -2.85 12.40
CA PRO A 92 6.91 -4.01 11.96
C PRO A 92 6.06 -5.28 11.87
N GLU A 93 5.97 -5.85 10.66
CA GLU A 93 5.25 -7.09 10.36
C GLU A 93 6.26 -8.24 10.19
N LYS A 94 6.22 -9.22 11.10
CA LYS A 94 7.15 -10.37 11.10
C LYS A 94 6.93 -11.31 9.91
N ALA A 95 5.72 -11.33 9.34
CA ALA A 95 5.32 -12.27 8.32
C ALA A 95 4.98 -11.59 6.99
N ILE A 96 5.58 -10.43 6.70
CA ILE A 96 5.24 -9.60 5.51
C ILE A 96 5.26 -10.41 4.19
N GLY A 97 6.21 -11.30 4.00
CA GLY A 97 6.26 -12.16 2.81
C GLY A 97 5.10 -13.17 2.74
N LYS A 98 4.68 -13.74 3.88
CA LYS A 98 3.50 -14.62 3.92
C LYS A 98 2.21 -13.85 3.70
N ARG A 99 2.11 -12.63 4.27
CA ARG A 99 0.97 -11.73 4.06
C ARG A 99 0.86 -11.35 2.59
N ALA A 100 1.96 -10.93 1.94
CA ALA A 100 1.99 -10.62 0.52
C ALA A 100 1.53 -11.80 -0.35
N ARG A 101 2.02 -13.02 -0.07
CA ARG A 101 1.58 -14.23 -0.77
C ARG A 101 0.07 -14.47 -0.59
N TYR A 102 -0.43 -14.30 0.62
CA TYR A 102 -1.84 -14.53 0.91
C TYR A 102 -2.75 -13.51 0.20
N TYR A 103 -2.34 -12.25 0.17
CA TYR A 103 -3.05 -11.19 -0.54
C TYR A 103 -3.10 -11.45 -2.04
N GLN A 104 -1.96 -11.80 -2.64
CA GLN A 104 -1.89 -12.19 -4.04
C GLN A 104 -2.85 -13.33 -4.36
N SER A 105 -2.80 -14.44 -3.60
CA SER A 105 -3.69 -15.58 -3.82
C SER A 105 -5.18 -15.20 -3.69
N SER A 106 -5.51 -14.30 -2.78
CA SER A 106 -6.90 -13.82 -2.62
C SER A 106 -7.35 -12.97 -3.81
N VAL A 107 -6.47 -12.14 -4.36
CA VAL A 107 -6.74 -11.37 -5.59
C VAL A 107 -6.96 -12.31 -6.77
N ASP A 108 -6.14 -13.36 -6.90
CA ASP A 108 -6.30 -14.37 -7.96
C ASP A 108 -7.66 -15.06 -7.87
N LEU A 109 -8.09 -15.46 -6.67
CA LEU A 109 -9.39 -16.09 -6.43
C LEU A 109 -10.57 -15.14 -6.72
N ASP A 110 -10.42 -13.84 -6.47
CA ASP A 110 -11.44 -12.82 -6.76
C ASP A 110 -11.56 -12.51 -8.26
N THR A 111 -10.52 -12.78 -9.03
CA THR A 111 -10.44 -12.36 -10.45
C THR A 111 -10.74 -13.47 -11.46
N ILE A 112 -10.60 -14.75 -11.08
CA ILE A 112 -10.84 -15.88 -11.98
C ILE A 112 -12.12 -16.67 -11.62
N SER A 113 -12.96 -16.94 -12.60
CA SER A 113 -14.13 -17.80 -12.41
C SER A 113 -13.82 -19.28 -12.76
N ARG A 114 -14.67 -20.20 -12.28
CA ARG A 114 -14.50 -21.66 -12.51
C ARG A 114 -14.43 -22.08 -13.97
N SER A 115 -15.00 -21.28 -14.87
CA SER A 115 -15.07 -21.59 -16.31
C SER A 115 -13.91 -20.97 -17.10
N GLN A 116 -13.04 -20.20 -16.47
CA GLN A 116 -11.93 -19.51 -17.13
C GLN A 116 -10.68 -20.34 -17.08
N ASP A 117 -9.88 -20.28 -18.15
CA ASP A 117 -8.56 -20.88 -18.25
C ASP A 117 -7.54 -20.04 -17.43
N PHE A 118 -6.53 -20.68 -16.88
CA PHE A 118 -5.47 -20.00 -16.11
C PHE A 118 -4.69 -18.95 -16.92
N THR A 119 -4.66 -19.06 -18.24
CA THR A 119 -4.09 -18.02 -19.11
C THR A 119 -4.83 -16.67 -19.05
N GLN A 120 -6.01 -16.65 -18.44
CA GLN A 120 -6.80 -15.43 -18.22
C GLN A 120 -6.51 -14.75 -16.86
N LEU A 121 -5.70 -15.41 -16.00
CA LEU A 121 -5.20 -14.74 -14.80
C LEU A 121 -4.39 -13.50 -15.21
N ARG A 122 -4.65 -12.42 -14.49
CA ARG A 122 -3.92 -11.17 -14.68
C ARG A 122 -2.67 -11.15 -13.82
N ASP A 123 -1.68 -10.39 -14.24
CA ASP A 123 -0.54 -10.12 -13.38
C ASP A 123 -1.01 -9.48 -12.06
N VAL A 124 -0.38 -9.86 -10.97
CA VAL A 124 -0.66 -9.29 -9.64
C VAL A 124 0.62 -8.76 -9.02
N MET A 125 0.58 -7.48 -8.61
CA MET A 125 1.66 -6.86 -7.88
C MET A 125 1.17 -6.39 -6.52
N VAL A 126 1.68 -7.00 -5.44
CA VAL A 126 1.45 -6.56 -4.08
C VAL A 126 2.59 -5.64 -3.66
N ILE A 127 2.25 -4.41 -3.26
CA ILE A 127 3.19 -3.33 -2.94
C ILE A 127 3.01 -2.95 -1.48
N PHE A 128 4.06 -3.08 -0.68
CA PHE A 128 4.11 -2.54 0.67
C PHE A 128 4.99 -1.30 0.73
N ILE A 129 4.46 -0.21 1.29
CA ILE A 129 5.22 0.99 1.63
C ILE A 129 5.46 0.94 3.15
N CYS A 130 6.69 0.59 3.54
CA CYS A 130 7.07 0.38 4.94
C CYS A 130 7.81 1.61 5.49
N THR A 131 7.41 2.10 6.67
CA THR A 131 8.14 3.14 7.41
C THR A 131 9.27 2.55 8.29
N TYR A 132 9.72 1.36 7.96
CA TYR A 132 10.84 0.64 8.59
C TYR A 132 11.50 -0.28 7.56
N ASP A 133 12.72 -0.77 7.86
CA ASP A 133 13.39 -1.75 6.98
C ASP A 133 13.00 -3.19 7.37
N PRO A 134 12.11 -3.87 6.64
CA PRO A 134 11.65 -5.21 7.01
C PRO A 134 12.71 -6.30 6.85
N PHE A 135 13.81 -6.02 6.14
CA PHE A 135 14.88 -7.00 5.89
C PHE A 135 16.24 -6.61 6.50
N GLY A 136 16.37 -5.40 7.05
CA GLY A 136 17.58 -4.91 7.70
C GLY A 136 18.79 -4.80 6.76
N LYS A 137 18.58 -4.58 5.45
CA LYS A 137 19.65 -4.48 4.45
C LYS A 137 19.89 -3.07 3.93
N GLY A 138 19.16 -2.08 4.45
CA GLY A 138 19.34 -0.68 4.11
C GLY A 138 18.90 -0.28 2.70
N ARG A 139 18.25 -1.16 1.94
CA ARG A 139 17.72 -0.81 0.62
C ARG A 139 16.42 -0.03 0.75
N HIS A 140 16.17 0.86 -0.22
CA HIS A 140 14.86 1.52 -0.36
C HIS A 140 13.85 0.65 -1.10
N ARG A 141 14.33 -0.34 -1.88
CA ARG A 141 13.49 -1.18 -2.73
C ARG A 141 13.91 -2.63 -2.66
N TYR A 142 12.92 -3.52 -2.43
CA TYR A 142 13.07 -4.97 -2.51
C TYR A 142 11.98 -5.50 -3.47
N THR A 143 12.40 -6.08 -4.59
CA THR A 143 11.49 -6.69 -5.56
C THR A 143 11.67 -8.19 -5.54
N PHE A 144 10.58 -8.93 -5.43
CA PHE A 144 10.58 -10.39 -5.40
C PHE A 144 9.77 -10.95 -6.56
N ARG A 145 10.35 -11.91 -7.25
CA ARG A 145 9.75 -12.72 -8.31
C ARG A 145 10.24 -14.16 -8.18
N GLU A 146 9.49 -15.10 -8.73
CA GLU A 146 9.87 -16.52 -8.74
C GLU A 146 10.91 -16.77 -9.84
N VAL A 147 12.00 -17.44 -9.46
CA VAL A 147 13.07 -17.84 -10.38
C VAL A 147 13.49 -19.28 -10.09
N CYS A 148 13.94 -19.99 -11.13
CA CYS A 148 14.51 -21.33 -10.99
C CYS A 148 15.78 -21.29 -10.13
N GLN A 149 15.90 -22.17 -9.15
CA GLN A 149 17.07 -22.20 -8.27
C GLN A 149 18.29 -22.84 -8.95
N GLU A 150 18.05 -23.80 -9.82
CA GLU A 150 19.05 -24.51 -10.60
C GLU A 150 19.64 -23.66 -11.71
N ASP A 151 18.83 -22.77 -12.30
CA ASP A 151 19.26 -21.80 -13.30
C ASP A 151 18.54 -20.47 -13.09
N ARG A 152 19.21 -19.50 -12.53
CA ARG A 152 18.64 -18.18 -12.20
C ARG A 152 18.32 -17.29 -13.41
N SER A 153 18.72 -17.69 -14.62
CA SER A 153 18.31 -17.02 -15.85
C SER A 153 16.89 -17.38 -16.27
N VAL A 154 16.32 -18.44 -15.68
CA VAL A 154 14.95 -18.91 -15.96
C VAL A 154 14.00 -18.34 -14.90
N ALA A 155 13.13 -17.40 -15.33
CA ALA A 155 12.02 -16.92 -14.52
C ALA A 155 10.82 -17.89 -14.65
N LEU A 156 10.00 -18.02 -13.59
CA LEU A 156 8.76 -18.79 -13.67
C LEU A 156 7.72 -18.07 -14.55
N ASP A 157 7.79 -16.76 -14.60
CA ASP A 157 6.94 -15.87 -15.43
C ASP A 157 5.43 -16.07 -15.17
N ASP A 158 5.11 -16.23 -13.88
CA ASP A 158 3.76 -16.49 -13.37
C ASP A 158 2.91 -15.20 -13.23
N GLY A 159 3.43 -14.05 -13.65
CA GLY A 159 2.77 -12.75 -13.49
C GLY A 159 2.72 -12.21 -12.05
N ALA A 160 3.29 -12.95 -11.10
CA ALA A 160 3.27 -12.59 -9.69
C ALA A 160 4.51 -11.80 -9.26
N SER A 161 4.32 -10.67 -8.61
CA SER A 161 5.43 -9.90 -8.05
C SER A 161 5.08 -9.24 -6.71
N LYS A 162 6.10 -9.04 -5.88
CA LYS A 162 5.99 -8.33 -4.61
C LYS A 162 7.03 -7.22 -4.61
N LEU A 163 6.59 -6.01 -4.33
CA LEU A 163 7.44 -4.84 -4.19
C LEU A 163 7.33 -4.33 -2.75
N ILE A 164 8.45 -4.26 -2.07
CA ILE A 164 8.51 -3.71 -0.71
C ILE A 164 9.42 -2.50 -0.74
N LEU A 165 8.82 -1.34 -0.45
CA LEU A 165 9.52 -0.07 -0.34
C LEU A 165 9.80 0.22 1.14
N ASN A 166 10.99 0.76 1.41
CA ASN A 166 11.46 1.11 2.73
C ASN A 166 11.79 2.61 2.74
N THR A 167 11.05 3.40 3.50
CA THR A 167 11.27 4.84 3.60
C THR A 167 12.60 5.18 4.30
N ARG A 168 13.12 4.26 5.13
CA ARG A 168 14.35 4.42 5.92
C ARG A 168 15.56 3.73 5.31
N GLY A 169 15.53 3.48 4.01
CA GLY A 169 16.70 3.00 3.30
C GLY A 169 17.88 3.98 3.40
N THR A 170 19.09 3.44 3.33
CA THR A 170 20.34 4.21 3.40
C THR A 170 21.17 4.11 2.13
N MET A 171 20.77 3.22 1.21
CA MET A 171 21.39 3.05 -0.08
C MET A 171 20.76 3.99 -1.11
N GLN A 172 21.56 4.47 -2.07
CA GLN A 172 21.05 5.23 -3.22
C GLN A 172 20.70 4.26 -4.36
N ASP A 173 19.72 3.39 -4.11
CA ASP A 173 19.36 2.28 -4.98
C ASP A 173 17.98 2.46 -5.67
N VAL A 174 17.46 3.68 -5.62
CA VAL A 174 16.21 4.08 -6.32
C VAL A 174 16.39 5.43 -7.00
N PRO A 175 15.60 5.72 -8.07
CA PRO A 175 15.61 7.04 -8.71
C PRO A 175 15.23 8.16 -7.74
N ASP A 176 15.75 9.37 -7.98
CA ASP A 176 15.50 10.55 -7.13
C ASP A 176 14.01 10.82 -6.88
N GLY A 177 13.16 10.61 -7.88
CA GLY A 177 11.73 10.77 -7.74
C GLY A 177 11.12 9.81 -6.72
N VAL A 178 11.59 8.56 -6.69
CA VAL A 178 11.18 7.57 -5.69
C VAL A 178 11.70 7.97 -4.31
N LEU A 179 12.97 8.38 -4.22
CA LEU A 179 13.56 8.81 -2.96
C LEU A 179 12.80 10.00 -2.36
N ARG A 180 12.44 11.01 -3.18
CA ARG A 180 11.61 12.14 -2.73
C ARG A 180 10.24 11.69 -2.23
N PHE A 181 9.60 10.76 -2.93
CA PHE A 181 8.33 10.19 -2.49
C PHE A 181 8.46 9.47 -1.13
N LEU A 182 9.48 8.63 -0.95
CA LEU A 182 9.72 7.91 0.31
C LEU A 182 10.01 8.88 1.48
N LYS A 183 10.77 9.94 1.24
CA LYS A 183 10.97 11.02 2.24
C LYS A 183 9.68 11.75 2.57
N PHE A 184 8.82 11.99 1.56
CA PHE A 184 7.52 12.61 1.76
C PHE A 184 6.59 11.73 2.62
N VAL A 185 6.62 10.40 2.47
CA VAL A 185 5.87 9.46 3.32
C VAL A 185 6.25 9.61 4.80
N GLU A 186 7.55 9.84 5.10
CA GLU A 186 8.03 10.08 6.47
C GLU A 186 7.66 11.49 6.97
N ASN A 187 7.68 12.49 6.09
CA ASN A 187 7.38 13.88 6.44
C ASN A 187 6.87 14.66 5.23
N MET A 188 5.58 14.98 5.22
CA MET A 188 4.93 15.71 4.13
C MET A 188 5.36 17.20 4.02
N ASN A 189 6.19 17.71 4.92
CA ASN A 189 6.64 19.10 4.96
C ASN A 189 8.09 19.30 4.48
N THR A 190 8.60 18.35 3.68
CA THR A 190 9.94 18.47 3.09
C THR A 190 10.00 19.62 2.05
N ALA A 191 11.19 20.17 1.84
CA ALA A 191 11.37 21.30 0.91
C ALA A 191 11.06 20.89 -0.54
N GLU A 192 11.34 19.65 -0.91
CA GLU A 192 11.16 19.08 -2.25
C GLU A 192 9.71 19.03 -2.71
N VAL A 193 8.75 19.12 -1.79
CA VAL A 193 7.30 19.13 -2.11
C VAL A 193 6.93 20.29 -3.03
N ARG A 194 7.62 21.43 -2.93
CA ARG A 194 7.32 22.63 -3.75
C ARG A 194 7.73 22.46 -5.21
N GLU A 195 8.70 21.62 -5.48
CA GLU A 195 9.29 21.41 -6.82
C GLU A 195 8.75 20.13 -7.48
N ASP A 196 7.97 19.32 -6.76
CA ASP A 196 7.43 18.06 -7.24
C ASP A 196 5.89 18.14 -7.33
N ALA A 197 5.37 18.18 -8.55
CA ALA A 197 3.94 18.35 -8.80
C ALA A 197 3.07 17.25 -8.16
N LEU A 198 3.53 16.00 -8.16
CA LEU A 198 2.81 14.89 -7.52
C LEU A 198 2.76 15.08 -6.01
N LEU A 199 3.89 15.36 -5.38
CA LEU A 199 3.96 15.55 -3.92
C LEU A 199 3.15 16.78 -3.47
N ALA A 200 3.19 17.86 -4.24
CA ALA A 200 2.37 19.05 -4.00
C ALA A 200 0.87 18.73 -4.09
N ARG A 201 0.46 17.91 -5.07
CA ARG A 201 -0.93 17.46 -5.22
C ARG A 201 -1.36 16.58 -4.05
N ILE A 202 -0.56 15.59 -3.66
CA ILE A 202 -0.82 14.73 -2.50
C ILE A 202 -0.98 15.60 -1.24
N ARG A 203 -0.04 16.50 -0.98
CA ARG A 203 -0.09 17.41 0.17
C ARG A 203 -1.35 18.28 0.15
N SER A 204 -1.71 18.85 -1.00
CA SER A 204 -2.93 19.65 -1.15
C SER A 204 -4.18 18.84 -0.81
N ARG A 205 -4.24 17.55 -1.25
CA ARG A 205 -5.34 16.64 -0.93
C ARG A 205 -5.41 16.36 0.58
N ILE A 206 -4.29 16.07 1.23
CA ILE A 206 -4.24 15.86 2.69
C ILE A 206 -4.77 17.09 3.44
N LEU A 207 -4.33 18.29 3.07
CA LEU A 207 -4.77 19.52 3.72
C LEU A 207 -6.27 19.77 3.55
N LYS A 208 -6.86 19.42 2.40
CA LYS A 208 -8.31 19.48 2.18
C LYS A 208 -9.04 18.46 3.05
N GLU A 209 -8.53 17.21 3.12
CA GLU A 209 -9.12 16.16 3.95
C GLU A 209 -9.11 16.55 5.43
N ARG A 210 -8.01 17.10 5.95
CA ARG A 210 -7.90 17.48 7.37
C ARG A 210 -8.98 18.47 7.85
N VAL A 211 -9.62 19.21 6.94
CA VAL A 211 -10.72 20.13 7.25
C VAL A 211 -12.09 19.58 6.82
N SER A 212 -12.16 18.40 6.25
CA SER A 212 -13.39 17.74 5.81
C SER A 212 -14.23 17.30 7.01
N ARG A 213 -15.51 17.71 7.03
CA ARG A 213 -16.46 17.25 8.05
C ARG A 213 -16.81 15.77 7.87
N GLU A 214 -16.99 15.35 6.63
CA GLU A 214 -17.28 13.96 6.26
C GLU A 214 -16.13 13.04 6.69
N GLY A 215 -14.90 13.34 6.26
CA GLY A 215 -13.73 12.55 6.64
C GLY A 215 -13.52 12.46 8.15
N ARG A 216 -13.78 13.55 8.90
CA ARG A 216 -13.73 13.54 10.36
C ARG A 216 -14.78 12.59 10.95
N GLN A 217 -16.01 12.59 10.44
CA GLN A 217 -17.08 11.70 10.92
C GLN A 217 -16.73 10.25 10.67
N GLU A 218 -16.26 9.92 9.46
CA GLU A 218 -15.81 8.56 9.12
C GLU A 218 -14.65 8.10 10.02
N TYR A 219 -13.67 8.97 10.24
CA TYR A 219 -12.54 8.66 11.13
C TYR A 219 -12.98 8.36 12.56
N ILE A 220 -13.89 9.16 13.11
CA ILE A 220 -14.46 8.92 14.45
C ILE A 220 -15.22 7.60 14.48
N MET A 221 -16.06 7.32 13.48
CA MET A 221 -16.81 6.07 13.39
C MET A 221 -15.86 4.87 13.31
N MET A 222 -14.84 4.95 12.45
CA MET A 222 -13.80 3.91 12.35
C MET A 222 -13.16 3.64 13.72
N GLN A 223 -12.77 4.68 14.44
CA GLN A 223 -12.19 4.52 15.78
C GLN A 223 -13.13 3.88 16.80
N MET A 224 -14.44 4.15 16.71
CA MET A 224 -15.42 3.49 17.58
C MET A 224 -15.50 1.99 17.31
N PHE A 225 -15.50 1.56 16.04
CA PHE A 225 -15.52 0.14 15.66
C PHE A 225 -14.25 -0.64 16.03
N TYR A 226 -13.10 0.03 16.10
CA TYR A 226 -11.86 -0.63 16.54
C TYR A 226 -11.70 -0.68 18.07
N ASN A 227 -12.58 -0.01 18.83
CA ASN A 227 -12.52 0.08 20.28
C ASN A 227 -13.55 -0.83 20.99
N ASP A 228 -14.43 -1.49 20.25
CA ASP A 228 -15.38 -2.52 20.72
C ASP A 228 -14.84 -3.93 20.44
#